data_7bfd15b210d9881bcf9e2f6b8c66ea70
#
_entry.id   7bfd15b210d9881bcf9e2f6b8c66ea70
#
_cell.length_a   1.000
_cell.length_b   1.000
_cell.length_c   1.000
_cell.angle_alpha   90.00
_cell.angle_beta   90.00
_cell.angle_gamma   90.00
#
_symmetry.space_group_name_H-M   'P 1'
#
loop_
_entity.id
_entity.type
_entity.pdbx_description
1 polymer ?
#
loop_
_entity_poly.entity_id
_entity_poly.type
_entity_poly.pdbx_seq_one_letter_code
_entity_poly.pdbx_strand_id
1 'polypeptide(L)'
;NNVKRSLRLLLIPLLILISPQAEPSSAQTPQLTSVKATKAHAIISLRLETGKQVFLDKSLSEPRGQACANCHQPEYAFADPRTVSPGAVSERAGTRNAPSLLYAALIPSFAYEDFLTPEGAEVYAHEGGLFWDGRARDLFEQVQQPFFNHKEMNLSSESELAHRLRRSSYSQKLKELVGARDWADDGLVTYHAYLCLVELLRSPVFRPFNSKFDAYRRGDQAILNEQELRGMKVYIEKGKCDDCHPLSATNWDPPLLSDFGFDNLGVPSSGKPDLGLGKHTGNPEEIGKFRSPSLRNVALTAPYMHNGSLKTLKEVVEFYNLRDTPHGRWKTTDFPNTVNRTDLGNLQLSQKEMDDLIAFLHCFTDRHLNTNASHESLNIDPEHAESNHAQSLLFPGWTHRLHRGFKAQKSDN
;
A
#
# COMPACT_ATOMS: atom_id res chain seq x y z
N ASN A 1 51.91 -49.86 9.02
CA ASN A 1 52.87 -49.99 7.97
C ASN A 1 52.78 -48.80 7.01
N ASN A 2 53.89 -48.05 7.05
CA ASN A 2 54.20 -46.89 6.22
C ASN A 2 54.33 -47.22 4.77
N VAL A 3 53.88 -46.42 3.83
CA VAL A 3 54.60 -46.08 2.60
C VAL A 3 54.27 -44.62 2.20
N LYS A 4 55.27 -43.75 2.41
CA LYS A 4 55.35 -42.41 1.81
C LYS A 4 55.74 -42.59 0.33
N ARG A 5 55.00 -41.98 -0.59
CA ARG A 5 55.43 -41.69 -1.95
C ARG A 5 55.53 -40.22 -2.20
N SER A 6 56.74 -39.72 -2.30
CA SER A 6 57.10 -38.38 -2.75
C SER A 6 56.85 -38.24 -4.24
N LEU A 7 56.07 -37.26 -4.68
CA LEU A 7 55.94 -36.88 -6.09
C LEU A 7 56.71 -35.58 -6.30
N ARG A 8 57.78 -35.64 -7.06
CA ARG A 8 58.57 -34.47 -7.49
C ARG A 8 57.78 -33.75 -8.63
N LEU A 9 57.42 -32.48 -8.42
CA LEU A 9 56.98 -31.64 -9.50
C LEU A 9 58.15 -31.12 -10.33
N LEU A 10 58.16 -31.43 -11.60
CA LEU A 10 58.98 -30.80 -12.62
C LEU A 10 58.32 -29.46 -13.04
N LEU A 11 59.03 -28.37 -12.75
CA LEU A 11 58.67 -27.03 -13.24
C LEU A 11 59.17 -26.85 -14.67
N ILE A 12 58.29 -26.73 -15.64
CA ILE A 12 58.58 -26.31 -17.01
C ILE A 12 58.21 -24.82 -17.08
N PRO A 13 59.10 -23.90 -17.46
CA PRO A 13 58.76 -22.50 -17.66
C PRO A 13 58.02 -22.32 -18.99
N LEU A 14 56.75 -21.94 -18.91
CA LEU A 14 55.95 -21.55 -20.08
C LEU A 14 56.27 -20.08 -20.43
N LEU A 15 56.98 -19.85 -21.50
CA LEU A 15 57.17 -18.54 -22.10
C LEU A 15 55.83 -18.08 -22.70
N ILE A 16 55.17 -17.11 -22.05
CA ILE A 16 53.99 -16.46 -22.60
C ILE A 16 54.49 -15.33 -23.51
N LEU A 17 54.32 -15.52 -24.80
CA LEU A 17 54.44 -14.45 -25.81
C LEU A 17 53.25 -13.50 -25.64
N ILE A 18 53.50 -12.29 -25.11
CA ILE A 18 52.52 -11.24 -25.03
C ILE A 18 52.40 -10.57 -26.41
N SER A 19 51.37 -10.89 -27.16
CA SER A 19 50.94 -10.10 -28.33
C SER A 19 50.27 -8.80 -27.86
N PRO A 20 50.56 -7.65 -28.48
CA PRO A 20 49.85 -6.43 -28.12
C PRO A 20 48.38 -6.57 -28.50
N GLN A 21 47.51 -6.56 -27.48
CA GLN A 21 46.06 -6.45 -27.72
C GLN A 21 45.72 -5.07 -28.24
N ALA A 22 45.07 -5.03 -29.41
CA ALA A 22 44.47 -3.85 -29.92
C ALA A 22 43.41 -3.30 -28.95
N GLU A 23 43.50 -2.04 -28.59
CA GLU A 23 42.49 -1.36 -27.80
C GLU A 23 41.13 -1.44 -28.51
N PRO A 24 40.03 -1.77 -27.82
CA PRO A 24 38.71 -1.71 -28.44
C PRO A 24 38.37 -0.24 -28.71
N SER A 25 38.18 0.08 -29.98
CA SER A 25 37.61 1.35 -30.45
C SER A 25 36.37 1.75 -29.62
N SER A 26 36.40 2.93 -29.03
CA SER A 26 35.29 3.54 -28.30
C SER A 26 34.09 3.71 -29.24
N ALA A 27 33.21 2.71 -29.28
CA ALA A 27 31.96 2.80 -30.02
C ALA A 27 31.00 3.73 -29.28
N GLN A 28 30.66 4.82 -29.94
CA GLN A 28 29.69 5.82 -29.55
C GLN A 28 28.32 5.17 -29.31
N THR A 29 27.91 4.96 -28.05
CA THR A 29 26.54 4.59 -27.69
C THR A 29 25.98 5.50 -26.57
N PRO A 30 25.85 6.81 -26.74
CA PRO A 30 25.17 7.68 -25.81
C PRO A 30 23.85 8.29 -26.29
N GLN A 31 23.61 8.43 -27.61
CA GLN A 31 22.46 9.22 -28.08
C GLN A 31 21.10 8.50 -28.07
N LEU A 32 21.04 7.18 -28.26
CA LEU A 32 19.77 6.44 -28.29
C LEU A 32 19.17 6.24 -26.88
N THR A 33 20.00 6.17 -25.86
CA THR A 33 19.57 6.01 -24.47
C THR A 33 18.97 7.31 -23.90
N SER A 34 19.51 8.46 -24.25
CA SER A 34 19.02 9.76 -23.75
C SER A 34 17.64 10.15 -24.33
N VAL A 35 17.42 9.94 -25.62
CA VAL A 35 16.13 10.27 -26.28
C VAL A 35 14.99 9.34 -25.77
N LYS A 36 15.26 8.06 -25.55
CA LYS A 36 14.28 7.12 -24.99
C LYS A 36 13.95 7.48 -23.54
N ALA A 37 14.94 7.84 -22.74
CA ALA A 37 14.76 8.28 -21.36
C ALA A 37 13.90 9.56 -21.29
N THR A 38 14.17 10.55 -22.14
CA THR A 38 13.40 11.80 -22.22
C THR A 38 11.94 11.56 -22.59
N LYS A 39 11.65 10.65 -23.54
CA LYS A 39 10.26 10.32 -23.93
C LYS A 39 9.52 9.56 -22.82
N ALA A 40 10.18 8.63 -22.17
CA ALA A 40 9.59 7.90 -21.03
C ALA A 40 9.24 8.87 -19.88
N HIS A 41 10.14 9.79 -19.58
CA HIS A 41 9.93 10.83 -18.57
C HIS A 41 8.72 11.73 -18.90
N ALA A 42 8.61 12.19 -20.15
CA ALA A 42 7.47 12.99 -20.58
C ALA A 42 6.12 12.25 -20.41
N ILE A 43 6.09 10.94 -20.70
CA ILE A 43 4.88 10.12 -20.53
C ILE A 43 4.54 9.99 -19.03
N ILE A 44 5.51 9.76 -18.15
CA ILE A 44 5.31 9.67 -16.71
C ILE A 44 4.76 10.99 -16.17
N SER A 45 5.38 12.13 -16.52
CA SER A 45 4.92 13.46 -16.11
C SER A 45 3.50 13.74 -16.58
N LEU A 46 3.16 13.37 -17.82
CA LEU A 46 1.83 13.54 -18.37
C LEU A 46 0.79 12.65 -17.62
N ARG A 47 1.17 11.42 -17.26
CA ARG A 47 0.32 10.53 -16.45
C ARG A 47 0.10 11.08 -15.04
N LEU A 48 1.14 11.56 -14.38
CA LEU A 48 1.05 12.16 -13.05
C LEU A 48 0.09 13.36 -13.03
N GLU A 49 0.25 14.26 -13.98
CA GLU A 49 -0.60 15.45 -14.10
C GLU A 49 -2.05 15.07 -14.41
N THR A 50 -2.27 14.15 -15.34
CA THR A 50 -3.61 13.64 -15.67
C THR A 50 -4.21 12.89 -14.48
N GLY A 51 -3.44 12.05 -13.79
CA GLY A 51 -3.88 11.31 -12.61
C GLY A 51 -4.35 12.22 -11.48
N LYS A 52 -3.65 13.33 -11.23
CA LYS A 52 -4.09 14.37 -10.28
C LYS A 52 -5.45 14.94 -10.69
N GLN A 53 -5.67 15.22 -11.97
CA GLN A 53 -6.95 15.76 -12.44
C GLN A 53 -8.07 14.74 -12.32
N VAL A 54 -7.82 13.46 -12.65
CA VAL A 54 -8.79 12.36 -12.45
C VAL A 54 -9.13 12.19 -10.96
N PHE A 55 -8.13 12.24 -10.07
CA PHE A 55 -8.30 12.10 -8.62
C PHE A 55 -9.20 13.18 -8.01
N LEU A 56 -9.20 14.39 -8.59
CA LEU A 56 -9.97 15.55 -8.14
C LEU A 56 -11.31 15.73 -8.87
N ASP A 57 -11.59 14.95 -9.91
CA ASP A 57 -12.71 15.21 -10.81
C ASP A 57 -14.04 14.69 -10.27
N LYS A 58 -14.84 15.64 -9.76
CA LYS A 58 -16.19 15.39 -9.25
C LYS A 58 -17.22 15.08 -10.35
N SER A 59 -16.87 15.21 -11.63
CA SER A 59 -17.77 14.88 -12.73
C SER A 59 -17.81 13.38 -13.02
N LEU A 60 -16.89 12.59 -12.43
CA LEU A 60 -16.76 11.16 -12.65
C LEU A 60 -17.64 10.30 -11.72
N SER A 61 -18.67 10.88 -11.12
CA SER A 61 -19.64 10.15 -10.29
C SER A 61 -21.08 10.40 -10.76
N GLU A 62 -22.02 9.50 -10.35
CA GLU A 62 -23.46 9.66 -10.62
C GLU A 62 -24.28 9.55 -9.31
N PRO A 63 -24.97 10.64 -8.89
CA PRO A 63 -24.91 12.00 -9.44
C PRO A 63 -23.49 12.61 -9.31
N ARG A 64 -23.21 13.61 -10.12
CA ARG A 64 -21.94 14.36 -10.06
C ARG A 64 -21.74 15.00 -8.69
N GLY A 65 -20.50 15.02 -8.21
CA GLY A 65 -20.17 15.66 -6.91
C GLY A 65 -19.14 14.87 -6.09
N GLN A 66 -18.92 13.59 -6.42
CA GLN A 66 -17.97 12.72 -5.72
C GLN A 66 -16.70 12.53 -6.56
N ALA A 67 -15.57 12.60 -5.89
CA ALA A 67 -14.23 12.31 -6.44
C ALA A 67 -13.42 11.50 -5.42
N CYS A 68 -12.27 10.93 -5.80
CA CYS A 68 -11.37 10.24 -4.88
C CYS A 68 -11.00 11.11 -3.67
N ALA A 69 -10.71 12.39 -3.92
CA ALA A 69 -10.37 13.38 -2.90
C ALA A 69 -11.47 13.67 -1.86
N ASN A 70 -12.71 13.28 -2.10
CA ASN A 70 -13.78 13.46 -1.11
C ASN A 70 -13.66 12.49 0.07
N CYS A 71 -13.05 11.30 -0.17
CA CYS A 71 -12.84 10.25 0.83
C CYS A 71 -11.37 10.14 1.23
N HIS A 72 -10.44 10.58 0.36
CA HIS A 72 -9.00 10.51 0.60
C HIS A 72 -8.43 11.92 0.73
N GLN A 73 -8.46 12.43 1.97
CA GLN A 73 -8.16 13.84 2.27
C GLN A 73 -6.72 13.99 2.75
N PRO A 74 -5.92 14.90 2.17
CA PRO A 74 -4.51 15.08 2.52
C PRO A 74 -4.28 15.36 4.00
N GLU A 75 -5.17 16.14 4.64
CA GLU A 75 -5.11 16.52 6.05
C GLU A 75 -5.18 15.32 7.00
N TYR A 76 -5.74 14.21 6.52
CA TYR A 76 -5.87 12.94 7.25
C TYR A 76 -4.99 11.85 6.63
N ALA A 77 -3.82 12.24 6.10
CA ALA A 77 -2.91 11.32 5.43
C ALA A 77 -3.60 10.52 4.31
N PHE A 78 -4.47 11.16 3.53
CA PHE A 78 -5.28 10.56 2.48
C PHE A 78 -6.20 9.41 2.95
N ALA A 79 -6.64 9.46 4.20
CA ALA A 79 -7.74 8.66 4.74
C ALA A 79 -9.02 9.50 4.86
N ASP A 80 -10.13 8.90 5.33
CA ASP A 80 -11.38 9.60 5.63
C ASP A 80 -11.56 9.74 7.15
N PRO A 81 -11.72 10.96 7.70
CA PRO A 81 -11.97 11.16 9.13
C PRO A 81 -13.36 10.70 9.60
N ARG A 82 -14.24 10.37 8.68
CA ARG A 82 -15.56 9.82 9.00
C ARG A 82 -15.48 8.31 9.22
N THR A 83 -16.38 7.78 10.05
CA THR A 83 -16.48 6.34 10.30
C THR A 83 -16.61 5.55 9.00
N VAL A 84 -17.48 6.02 8.10
CA VAL A 84 -17.65 5.53 6.74
C VAL A 84 -17.85 6.71 5.79
N SER A 85 -17.41 6.58 4.56
CA SER A 85 -17.55 7.61 3.54
C SER A 85 -18.97 7.63 2.97
N PRO A 86 -19.57 8.82 2.73
CA PRO A 86 -20.78 8.94 1.93
C PRO A 86 -20.48 8.62 0.48
N GLY A 87 -21.44 8.02 -0.23
CA GLY A 87 -21.38 7.83 -1.68
C GLY A 87 -21.84 9.07 -2.46
N ALA A 88 -21.79 8.97 -3.79
CA ALA A 88 -22.34 9.99 -4.68
C ALA A 88 -23.87 10.16 -4.49
N VAL A 89 -24.58 9.07 -4.20
CA VAL A 89 -25.98 9.07 -3.79
C VAL A 89 -26.03 9.29 -2.28
N SER A 90 -26.65 10.38 -1.84
CA SER A 90 -26.60 10.87 -0.44
C SER A 90 -27.07 9.85 0.61
N GLU A 91 -28.02 8.99 0.25
CA GLU A 91 -28.59 7.95 1.12
C GLU A 91 -27.72 6.69 1.18
N ARG A 92 -26.64 6.64 0.42
CA ARG A 92 -25.73 5.49 0.36
C ARG A 92 -24.39 5.85 0.96
N ALA A 93 -23.91 5.01 1.84
CA ALA A 93 -22.58 5.13 2.45
C ALA A 93 -21.82 3.83 2.33
N GLY A 94 -20.51 3.93 2.39
CA GLY A 94 -19.62 2.78 2.54
C GLY A 94 -19.97 1.94 3.77
N THR A 95 -19.42 0.74 3.86
CA THR A 95 -19.59 -0.13 5.03
C THR A 95 -18.30 -0.23 5.83
N ARG A 96 -17.22 0.28 5.29
CA ARG A 96 -15.87 0.28 5.88
C ARG A 96 -15.30 1.69 5.84
N ASN A 97 -14.38 1.97 6.77
CA ASN A 97 -13.59 3.19 6.75
C ASN A 97 -12.68 3.21 5.52
N ALA A 98 -12.49 4.37 4.90
CA ALA A 98 -11.57 4.54 3.78
C ALA A 98 -10.13 4.65 4.32
N PRO A 99 -9.25 3.67 4.04
CA PRO A 99 -7.89 3.67 4.54
C PRO A 99 -7.04 4.74 3.85
N SER A 100 -5.89 5.07 4.44
CA SER A 100 -4.89 5.93 3.81
C SER A 100 -4.44 5.38 2.45
N LEU A 101 -4.24 6.28 1.49
CA LEU A 101 -3.59 5.97 0.20
C LEU A 101 -2.07 6.08 0.28
N LEU A 102 -1.51 6.66 1.36
CA LEU A 102 -0.07 6.70 1.52
C LEU A 102 0.48 5.28 1.57
N TYR A 103 1.55 5.06 0.83
CA TYR A 103 2.21 3.76 0.69
C TYR A 103 1.37 2.64 0.04
N ALA A 104 0.14 2.93 -0.41
CA ALA A 104 -0.74 1.92 -1.00
C ALA A 104 -0.14 1.22 -2.23
N ALA A 105 0.69 1.95 -2.99
CA ALA A 105 1.40 1.39 -4.15
C ALA A 105 2.51 0.38 -3.80
N LEU A 106 2.87 0.26 -2.53
CA LEU A 106 3.90 -0.64 -2.03
C LEU A 106 3.32 -1.88 -1.32
N ILE A 107 2.01 -1.97 -1.20
CA ILE A 107 1.33 -3.16 -0.69
C ILE A 107 1.56 -4.31 -1.68
N PRO A 108 2.05 -5.49 -1.23
CA PRO A 108 2.25 -6.63 -2.11
C PRO A 108 0.93 -7.08 -2.77
N SER A 109 1.04 -7.74 -3.91
CA SER A 109 -0.12 -8.32 -4.56
C SER A 109 -0.72 -9.42 -3.69
N PHE A 110 -2.06 -9.57 -3.74
CA PHE A 110 -2.73 -10.65 -3.03
C PHE A 110 -2.19 -12.00 -3.46
N ALA A 111 -1.69 -12.76 -2.50
CA ALA A 111 -1.09 -14.07 -2.71
C ALA A 111 -1.43 -15.03 -1.56
N TYR A 112 -1.28 -16.33 -1.81
CA TYR A 112 -1.33 -17.37 -0.81
C TYR A 112 0.08 -17.96 -0.73
N GLU A 113 0.77 -17.63 0.33
CA GLU A 113 2.20 -17.89 0.49
C GLU A 113 2.46 -18.88 1.62
N ASP A 114 3.59 -19.57 1.55
CA ASP A 114 4.13 -20.39 2.62
C ASP A 114 5.05 -19.57 3.52
N PHE A 115 4.82 -19.66 4.82
CA PHE A 115 5.64 -19.00 5.84
C PHE A 115 6.22 -20.05 6.77
N LEU A 116 7.45 -19.83 7.24
CA LEU A 116 8.01 -20.57 8.35
C LEU A 116 7.71 -19.84 9.66
N THR A 117 7.08 -20.53 10.59
CA THR A 117 6.97 -20.01 11.97
C THR A 117 8.35 -19.95 12.62
N PRO A 118 8.55 -19.18 13.71
CA PRO A 118 9.79 -19.17 14.47
C PRO A 118 10.24 -20.56 14.92
N GLU A 119 9.29 -21.48 15.13
CA GLU A 119 9.53 -22.88 15.51
C GLU A 119 9.82 -23.78 14.31
N GLY A 120 9.81 -23.24 13.09
CA GLY A 120 10.13 -23.95 11.84
C GLY A 120 8.96 -24.74 11.23
N ALA A 121 7.74 -24.52 11.67
CA ALA A 121 6.56 -25.11 11.03
C ALA A 121 6.18 -24.32 9.76
N GLU A 122 5.84 -25.03 8.68
CA GLU A 122 5.27 -24.40 7.48
C GLU A 122 3.81 -24.05 7.73
N VAL A 123 3.46 -22.78 7.51
CA VAL A 123 2.09 -22.26 7.60
C VAL A 123 1.77 -21.56 6.29
N TYR A 124 0.61 -21.85 5.73
CA TYR A 124 0.11 -21.22 4.53
C TYR A 124 -0.94 -20.19 4.90
N ALA A 125 -0.75 -18.95 4.44
CA ALA A 125 -1.66 -17.86 4.71
C ALA A 125 -1.78 -16.92 3.52
N HIS A 126 -2.86 -16.15 3.49
CA HIS A 126 -2.99 -15.05 2.54
C HIS A 126 -2.28 -13.81 3.05
N GLU A 127 -1.63 -13.09 2.13
CA GLU A 127 -1.06 -11.76 2.38
C GLU A 127 -1.38 -10.80 1.24
N GLY A 128 -1.18 -9.50 1.48
CA GLY A 128 -1.26 -8.46 0.47
C GLY A 128 -2.66 -8.17 -0.05
N GLY A 129 -2.71 -7.64 -1.27
CA GLY A 129 -3.94 -7.17 -1.88
C GLY A 129 -4.44 -5.84 -1.31
N LEU A 130 -5.34 -5.18 -2.05
CA LEU A 130 -5.91 -3.89 -1.67
C LEU A 130 -7.33 -4.07 -1.11
N PHE A 131 -7.87 -2.97 -0.56
CA PHE A 131 -9.00 -2.94 0.37
C PHE A 131 -8.67 -3.64 1.70
N TRP A 132 -9.63 -3.64 2.63
CA TRP A 132 -9.48 -4.28 3.92
C TRP A 132 -9.49 -5.82 3.85
N ASP A 133 -10.06 -6.38 2.80
CA ASP A 133 -10.30 -7.82 2.62
C ASP A 133 -9.44 -8.45 1.50
N GLY A 134 -8.50 -7.71 0.93
CA GLY A 134 -7.60 -8.23 -0.11
C GLY A 134 -8.25 -8.50 -1.47
N ARG A 135 -9.55 -8.16 -1.66
CA ARG A 135 -10.32 -8.53 -2.85
C ARG A 135 -9.81 -7.95 -4.17
N ALA A 136 -9.06 -6.85 -4.14
CA ALA A 136 -8.32 -6.37 -5.29
C ALA A 136 -6.88 -6.87 -5.22
N ARG A 137 -6.48 -7.63 -6.22
CA ARG A 137 -5.17 -8.28 -6.24
C ARG A 137 -4.01 -7.26 -6.15
N ASP A 138 -4.14 -6.14 -6.84
CA ASP A 138 -3.12 -5.11 -6.95
C ASP A 138 -3.73 -3.71 -7.09
N LEU A 139 -2.88 -2.68 -7.10
CA LEU A 139 -3.31 -1.29 -7.18
C LEU A 139 -4.08 -0.97 -8.47
N PHE A 140 -3.71 -1.59 -9.59
CA PHE A 140 -4.40 -1.36 -10.87
C PHE A 140 -5.83 -1.89 -10.83
N GLU A 141 -6.05 -3.04 -10.23
CA GLU A 141 -7.40 -3.60 -10.03
C GLU A 141 -8.20 -2.76 -9.02
N GLN A 142 -7.55 -2.25 -7.97
CA GLN A 142 -8.23 -1.46 -6.93
C GLN A 142 -8.77 -0.14 -7.47
N VAL A 143 -7.98 0.65 -8.23
CA VAL A 143 -8.37 1.99 -8.67
C VAL A 143 -9.60 2.00 -9.58
N GLN A 144 -9.97 0.86 -10.16
CA GLN A 144 -11.13 0.71 -11.04
C GLN A 144 -12.44 0.61 -10.26
N GLN A 145 -12.43 -0.11 -9.13
CA GLN A 145 -13.65 -0.54 -8.43
C GLN A 145 -14.49 0.63 -7.87
N PRO A 146 -13.92 1.70 -7.32
CA PRO A 146 -14.69 2.83 -6.78
C PRO A 146 -15.61 3.52 -7.79
N PHE A 147 -15.22 3.57 -9.07
CA PHE A 147 -16.03 4.21 -10.11
C PHE A 147 -17.42 3.55 -10.25
N PHE A 148 -17.47 2.23 -10.14
CA PHE A 148 -18.68 1.42 -10.38
C PHE A 148 -19.38 0.98 -9.09
N ASN A 149 -18.77 1.24 -7.93
CA ASN A 149 -19.39 0.89 -6.66
C ASN A 149 -20.57 1.83 -6.38
N HIS A 150 -21.78 1.26 -6.26
CA HIS A 150 -23.01 2.00 -6.01
C HIS A 150 -23.05 2.76 -4.67
N LYS A 151 -22.10 2.46 -3.76
CA LYS A 151 -21.91 3.15 -2.48
C LYS A 151 -20.78 4.18 -2.51
N GLU A 152 -20.13 4.35 -3.67
CA GLU A 152 -19.03 5.28 -3.87
C GLU A 152 -19.36 6.20 -5.05
N MET A 153 -18.78 6.01 -6.25
CA MET A 153 -18.97 6.90 -7.39
C MET A 153 -20.20 6.54 -8.25
N ASN A 154 -20.73 5.32 -8.16
CA ASN A 154 -22.03 4.88 -8.71
C ASN A 154 -22.19 4.99 -10.23
N LEU A 155 -21.13 4.90 -11.02
CA LEU A 155 -21.26 4.81 -12.49
C LEU A 155 -21.85 3.46 -12.92
N SER A 156 -22.60 3.47 -14.00
CA SER A 156 -23.29 2.27 -14.49
C SER A 156 -22.40 1.37 -15.34
N SER A 157 -21.38 1.92 -15.98
CA SER A 157 -20.55 1.17 -16.94
C SER A 157 -19.22 1.88 -17.25
N GLU A 158 -18.30 1.11 -17.81
CA GLU A 158 -17.04 1.61 -18.33
C GLU A 158 -17.23 2.60 -19.47
N SER A 159 -18.22 2.36 -20.36
CA SER A 159 -18.59 3.32 -21.41
C SER A 159 -19.05 4.66 -20.86
N GLU A 160 -19.79 4.67 -19.75
CA GLU A 160 -20.16 5.93 -19.08
C GLU A 160 -18.94 6.68 -18.56
N LEU A 161 -18.00 5.96 -17.91
CA LEU A 161 -16.74 6.55 -17.46
C LEU A 161 -15.94 7.14 -18.62
N ALA A 162 -15.75 6.38 -19.72
CA ALA A 162 -15.05 6.82 -20.91
C ALA A 162 -15.71 8.07 -21.54
N HIS A 163 -17.05 8.10 -21.60
CA HIS A 163 -17.79 9.26 -22.09
C HIS A 163 -17.50 10.50 -21.24
N ARG A 164 -17.47 10.39 -19.90
CA ARG A 164 -17.18 11.51 -18.99
C ARG A 164 -15.72 11.96 -19.11
N LEU A 165 -14.78 11.03 -19.20
CA LEU A 165 -13.36 11.32 -19.40
C LEU A 165 -13.10 12.09 -20.70
N ARG A 166 -13.77 11.74 -21.81
CA ARG A 166 -13.66 12.46 -23.09
C ARG A 166 -14.20 13.89 -23.03
N ARG A 167 -15.05 14.20 -22.06
CA ARG A 167 -15.64 15.53 -21.86
C ARG A 167 -14.99 16.34 -20.74
N SER A 168 -13.96 15.77 -20.11
CA SER A 168 -13.21 16.45 -19.04
C SER A 168 -12.31 17.56 -19.57
N SER A 169 -11.92 18.47 -18.69
CA SER A 169 -10.95 19.54 -19.02
C SER A 169 -9.58 19.03 -19.40
N TYR A 170 -9.24 17.80 -19.03
CA TYR A 170 -7.97 17.13 -19.30
C TYR A 170 -8.07 16.07 -20.43
N SER A 171 -9.19 16.03 -21.15
CA SER A 171 -9.43 15.05 -22.22
C SER A 171 -8.34 15.05 -23.29
N GLN A 172 -7.75 16.24 -23.60
CA GLN A 172 -6.67 16.33 -24.59
C GLN A 172 -5.38 15.62 -24.10
N LYS A 173 -5.03 15.77 -22.82
CA LYS A 173 -3.88 15.07 -22.22
C LYS A 173 -4.09 13.55 -22.23
N LEU A 174 -5.30 13.12 -21.87
CA LEU A 174 -5.66 11.71 -21.89
C LEU A 174 -5.64 11.16 -23.33
N LYS A 175 -6.11 11.94 -24.33
CA LYS A 175 -6.05 11.57 -25.74
C LYS A 175 -4.60 11.42 -26.25
N GLU A 176 -3.68 12.23 -25.76
CA GLU A 176 -2.25 12.10 -26.09
C GLU A 176 -1.68 10.77 -25.57
N LEU A 177 -2.08 10.35 -24.35
CA LEU A 177 -1.68 9.06 -23.75
C LEU A 177 -2.29 7.85 -24.48
N VAL A 178 -3.55 7.93 -24.87
CA VAL A 178 -4.29 6.87 -25.58
C VAL A 178 -3.85 6.75 -27.03
N GLY A 179 -3.60 7.90 -27.67
CA GLY A 179 -3.38 7.98 -29.11
C GLY A 179 -4.66 8.27 -29.91
N ALA A 180 -4.51 9.03 -31.01
CA ALA A 180 -5.65 9.49 -31.81
C ALA A 180 -6.44 8.33 -32.44
N ARG A 181 -5.75 7.24 -32.84
CA ARG A 181 -6.34 6.06 -33.46
C ARG A 181 -7.28 5.32 -32.50
N ASP A 182 -6.85 5.19 -31.25
CA ASP A 182 -7.48 4.33 -30.24
C ASP A 182 -8.43 5.14 -29.32
N TRP A 183 -8.56 6.46 -29.55
CA TRP A 183 -9.40 7.35 -28.75
C TRP A 183 -10.91 7.02 -28.74
N ALA A 184 -11.39 6.31 -29.75
CA ALA A 184 -12.79 5.88 -29.82
C ALA A 184 -13.06 4.63 -28.98
N ASP A 185 -12.05 3.88 -28.57
CA ASP A 185 -12.17 2.67 -27.74
C ASP A 185 -12.35 3.06 -26.28
N ASP A 186 -13.50 2.69 -25.69
CA ASP A 186 -13.86 3.01 -24.31
C ASP A 186 -12.90 2.36 -23.30
N GLY A 187 -12.57 1.08 -23.55
CA GLY A 187 -11.68 0.34 -22.66
C GLY A 187 -10.26 0.90 -22.65
N LEU A 188 -9.73 1.38 -23.78
CA LEU A 188 -8.41 2.02 -23.83
C LEU A 188 -8.41 3.39 -23.13
N VAL A 189 -9.49 4.15 -23.25
CA VAL A 189 -9.62 5.44 -22.57
C VAL A 189 -9.63 5.26 -21.06
N THR A 190 -10.42 4.34 -20.53
CA THR A 190 -10.50 4.05 -19.09
C THR A 190 -9.21 3.40 -18.58
N TYR A 191 -8.64 2.46 -19.33
CA TYR A 191 -7.34 1.85 -19.00
C TYR A 191 -6.23 2.90 -18.77
N HIS A 192 -6.12 3.89 -19.67
CA HIS A 192 -5.13 4.95 -19.50
C HIS A 192 -5.44 5.88 -18.33
N ALA A 193 -6.72 6.14 -18.02
CA ALA A 193 -7.10 6.89 -16.82
C ALA A 193 -6.72 6.13 -15.54
N TYR A 194 -6.90 4.81 -15.48
CA TYR A 194 -6.45 3.96 -14.37
C TYR A 194 -4.94 3.97 -14.23
N LEU A 195 -4.18 3.87 -15.34
CA LEU A 195 -2.72 4.00 -15.31
C LEU A 195 -2.27 5.36 -14.78
N CYS A 196 -2.99 6.44 -15.07
CA CYS A 196 -2.70 7.77 -14.53
C CYS A 196 -2.89 7.81 -13.01
N LEU A 197 -3.95 7.20 -12.48
CA LEU A 197 -4.16 7.08 -11.02
C LEU A 197 -3.08 6.21 -10.37
N VAL A 198 -2.72 5.08 -10.97
CA VAL A 198 -1.64 4.22 -10.47
C VAL A 198 -0.31 4.97 -10.42
N GLU A 199 0.02 5.73 -11.48
CA GLU A 199 1.24 6.55 -11.52
C GLU A 199 1.24 7.62 -10.44
N LEU A 200 0.10 8.31 -10.23
CA LEU A 200 -0.08 9.27 -9.15
C LEU A 200 0.21 8.64 -7.78
N LEU A 201 -0.40 7.50 -7.47
CA LEU A 201 -0.25 6.82 -6.18
C LEU A 201 1.15 6.21 -5.98
N ARG A 202 1.92 6.02 -7.05
CA ARG A 202 3.34 5.64 -7.02
C ARG A 202 4.29 6.81 -6.81
N SER A 203 3.81 8.03 -6.94
CA SER A 203 4.67 9.21 -6.85
C SER A 203 5.25 9.40 -5.44
N PRO A 204 6.35 10.14 -5.29
CA PRO A 204 6.98 10.42 -4.00
C PRO A 204 6.04 11.07 -2.98
N VAL A 205 5.03 11.82 -3.43
CA VAL A 205 4.02 12.44 -2.55
C VAL A 205 3.27 11.40 -1.73
N PHE A 206 3.01 10.21 -2.30
CA PHE A 206 2.31 9.13 -1.63
C PHE A 206 3.23 8.15 -0.89
N ARG A 207 4.56 8.38 -0.87
CA ARG A 207 5.54 7.52 -0.17
C ARG A 207 6.72 8.33 0.38
N PRO A 208 6.48 9.25 1.31
CA PRO A 208 7.48 10.25 1.73
C PRO A 208 8.64 9.69 2.55
N PHE A 209 8.45 8.68 3.40
CA PHE A 209 9.49 8.07 4.25
C PHE A 209 10.34 9.07 5.02
N ASN A 210 9.73 10.07 5.65
CA ASN A 210 10.43 11.13 6.35
C ASN A 210 9.96 11.36 7.80
N SER A 211 9.35 10.33 8.39
CA SER A 211 8.89 10.34 9.76
C SER A 211 10.05 10.47 10.78
N LYS A 212 9.70 10.74 12.02
CA LYS A 212 10.65 10.75 13.14
C LYS A 212 11.33 9.37 13.30
N PHE A 213 10.57 8.29 13.12
CA PHE A 213 11.10 6.93 13.16
C PHE A 213 12.07 6.64 12.01
N ASP A 214 11.82 7.16 10.80
CA ASP A 214 12.76 7.02 9.69
C ASP A 214 14.09 7.73 9.96
N ALA A 215 14.07 8.89 10.60
CA ALA A 215 15.28 9.58 11.01
C ALA A 215 16.08 8.79 12.07
N TYR A 216 15.39 8.21 13.06
CA TYR A 216 15.98 7.33 14.05
C TYR A 216 16.68 6.12 13.37
N ARG A 217 16.01 5.47 12.44
CA ARG A 217 16.58 4.34 11.67
C ARG A 217 17.80 4.75 10.83
N ARG A 218 17.86 5.97 10.34
CA ARG A 218 19.03 6.50 9.63
C ARG A 218 20.20 6.89 10.53
N GLY A 219 20.09 6.67 11.84
CA GLY A 219 21.17 6.85 12.81
C GLY A 219 21.04 8.09 13.71
N ASP A 220 20.00 8.90 13.58
CA ASP A 220 19.71 10.01 14.49
C ASP A 220 19.11 9.48 15.81
N GLN A 221 19.95 8.87 16.64
CA GLN A 221 19.53 8.23 17.88
C GLN A 221 18.95 9.22 18.92
N ALA A 222 19.29 10.50 18.82
CA ALA A 222 18.82 11.54 19.73
C ALA A 222 17.43 12.07 19.38
N ILE A 223 16.89 11.71 18.22
CA ILE A 223 15.60 12.24 17.75
C ILE A 223 14.42 11.71 18.58
N LEU A 224 14.50 10.48 19.11
CA LEU A 224 13.49 9.91 19.98
C LEU A 224 13.79 10.33 21.44
N ASN A 225 12.76 10.82 22.12
CA ASN A 225 12.85 11.11 23.55
C ASN A 225 12.71 9.84 24.41
N GLU A 226 12.94 9.94 25.71
CA GLU A 226 12.88 8.79 26.63
C GLU A 226 11.50 8.11 26.66
N GLN A 227 10.41 8.85 26.54
CA GLN A 227 9.06 8.30 26.52
C GLN A 227 8.84 7.45 25.25
N GLU A 228 9.25 7.97 24.11
CA GLU A 228 9.15 7.29 22.81
C GLU A 228 10.03 6.04 22.76
N LEU A 229 11.24 6.09 23.36
CA LEU A 229 12.11 4.90 23.48
C LEU A 229 11.49 3.81 24.37
N ARG A 230 10.87 4.20 25.51
CA ARG A 230 10.11 3.24 26.32
C ARG A 230 8.91 2.68 25.55
N GLY A 231 8.22 3.53 24.79
CA GLY A 231 7.12 3.12 23.93
C GLY A 231 7.54 2.11 22.86
N MET A 232 8.70 2.32 22.23
CA MET A 232 9.30 1.37 21.28
C MET A 232 9.58 0.01 21.94
N LYS A 233 10.10 0.02 23.18
CA LYS A 233 10.29 -1.23 23.92
C LYS A 233 8.99 -1.95 24.20
N VAL A 234 7.94 -1.22 24.64
CA VAL A 234 6.60 -1.79 24.83
C VAL A 234 6.06 -2.38 23.52
N TYR A 235 6.22 -1.67 22.41
CA TYR A 235 5.79 -2.08 21.08
C TYR A 235 6.37 -3.45 20.67
N ILE A 236 7.67 -3.65 20.89
CA ILE A 236 8.39 -4.88 20.51
C ILE A 236 8.08 -6.03 21.49
N GLU A 237 8.09 -5.75 22.79
CA GLU A 237 8.03 -6.80 23.81
C GLU A 237 6.59 -7.11 24.23
N LYS A 238 6.09 -6.39 25.23
CA LYS A 238 4.83 -6.69 25.91
C LYS A 238 3.59 -6.38 25.07
N GLY A 239 3.69 -5.36 24.21
CA GLY A 239 2.63 -4.92 23.31
C GLY A 239 2.42 -5.82 22.09
N LYS A 240 3.42 -6.66 21.74
CA LYS A 240 3.41 -7.58 20.59
C LYS A 240 3.04 -6.92 19.24
N CYS A 241 3.20 -5.61 19.12
CA CYS A 241 2.82 -4.90 17.90
C CYS A 241 3.75 -5.28 16.73
N ASP A 242 5.03 -5.57 17.05
CA ASP A 242 6.08 -5.94 16.08
C ASP A 242 5.77 -7.27 15.37
N ASP A 243 4.93 -8.14 15.94
CA ASP A 243 4.57 -9.43 15.35
C ASP A 243 3.81 -9.26 14.02
N CYS A 244 2.91 -8.26 13.93
CA CYS A 244 2.13 -7.95 12.73
C CYS A 244 2.56 -6.63 12.05
N HIS A 245 3.27 -5.76 12.78
CA HIS A 245 3.71 -4.45 12.31
C HIS A 245 5.23 -4.25 12.50
N PRO A 246 6.07 -5.06 11.82
CA PRO A 246 7.50 -5.13 12.08
C PRO A 246 8.20 -3.78 11.87
N LEU A 247 9.06 -3.43 12.83
CA LEU A 247 9.95 -2.26 12.77
C LEU A 247 11.18 -2.50 11.89
N SER A 248 11.52 -3.75 11.65
CA SER A 248 12.58 -4.14 10.74
C SER A 248 12.08 -4.16 9.29
N ALA A 249 13.02 -4.05 8.35
CA ALA A 249 12.71 -4.26 6.96
C ALA A 249 12.34 -5.73 6.71
N THR A 250 11.15 -5.97 6.17
CA THR A 250 10.74 -7.27 5.64
C THR A 250 10.96 -7.29 4.13
N ASN A 251 9.97 -6.81 3.36
CA ASN A 251 10.06 -6.69 1.91
C ASN A 251 10.49 -5.29 1.44
N TRP A 252 10.48 -4.30 2.36
CA TRP A 252 10.76 -2.89 2.06
C TRP A 252 11.68 -2.26 3.10
N ASP A 253 12.66 -1.48 2.65
CA ASP A 253 13.49 -0.62 3.49
C ASP A 253 13.40 0.83 2.97
N PRO A 254 12.84 1.77 3.71
CA PRO A 254 12.31 1.69 5.10
C PRO A 254 11.05 0.79 5.23
N PRO A 255 10.80 0.19 6.43
CA PRO A 255 9.70 -0.73 6.66
C PRO A 255 8.34 -0.06 6.48
N LEU A 256 7.37 -0.82 5.99
CA LEU A 256 6.00 -0.36 5.83
C LEU A 256 5.17 -0.51 7.11
N LEU A 257 5.74 -1.07 8.17
CA LEU A 257 5.09 -1.30 9.47
C LEU A 257 3.80 -2.12 9.33
N SER A 258 3.89 -3.19 8.56
CA SER A 258 2.86 -4.19 8.35
C SER A 258 3.47 -5.43 7.69
N ASP A 259 3.01 -6.60 8.08
CA ASP A 259 3.23 -7.87 7.42
C ASP A 259 2.25 -8.10 6.26
N PHE A 260 1.20 -7.25 6.16
CA PHE A 260 0.08 -7.37 5.22
C PHE A 260 -0.68 -8.69 5.31
N GLY A 261 -0.52 -9.46 6.37
CA GLY A 261 -1.29 -10.64 6.71
C GLY A 261 -2.74 -10.31 7.10
N PHE A 262 -3.54 -11.33 7.36
CA PHE A 262 -4.96 -11.17 7.68
C PHE A 262 -5.28 -11.74 9.04
N ASP A 263 -5.96 -10.95 9.87
CA ASP A 263 -6.36 -11.39 11.21
C ASP A 263 -7.77 -10.91 11.59
N ASN A 264 -8.44 -11.69 12.45
CA ASN A 264 -9.67 -11.29 13.07
C ASN A 264 -9.39 -10.75 14.48
N LEU A 265 -9.38 -9.43 14.60
CA LEU A 265 -9.13 -8.76 15.87
C LEU A 265 -10.35 -8.78 16.81
N GLY A 266 -11.48 -9.36 16.42
CA GLY A 266 -12.71 -9.38 17.23
C GLY A 266 -13.36 -8.00 17.37
N VAL A 267 -13.18 -7.12 16.40
CA VAL A 267 -13.84 -5.80 16.38
C VAL A 267 -15.34 -5.97 16.18
N PRO A 268 -16.20 -5.50 17.11
CA PRO A 268 -17.63 -5.64 16.95
C PRO A 268 -18.17 -4.77 15.81
N SER A 269 -19.13 -5.31 15.05
CA SER A 269 -19.86 -4.52 14.05
C SER A 269 -20.99 -3.71 14.71
N SER A 270 -21.33 -2.59 14.08
CA SER A 270 -22.50 -1.78 14.44
C SER A 270 -23.75 -2.13 13.62
N GLY A 271 -23.70 -3.19 12.82
CA GLY A 271 -24.75 -3.60 11.90
C GLY A 271 -24.60 -5.03 11.44
N LYS A 272 -24.77 -5.29 10.14
CA LYS A 272 -24.57 -6.63 9.59
C LYS A 272 -23.08 -7.04 9.70
N PRO A 273 -22.79 -8.23 10.22
CA PRO A 273 -21.43 -8.77 10.31
C PRO A 273 -20.71 -8.74 8.96
N ASP A 274 -19.45 -8.31 8.98
CA ASP A 274 -18.59 -8.25 7.81
C ASP A 274 -17.67 -9.49 7.75
N LEU A 275 -17.86 -10.31 6.74
CA LEU A 275 -17.13 -11.57 6.57
C LEU A 275 -15.64 -11.38 6.25
N GLY A 276 -15.19 -10.17 5.92
CA GLY A 276 -13.79 -9.88 5.60
C GLY A 276 -13.24 -10.76 4.47
N LEU A 277 -12.02 -11.26 4.68
CA LEU A 277 -11.33 -12.15 3.74
C LEU A 277 -12.15 -13.42 3.40
N GLY A 278 -12.83 -14.00 4.37
CA GLY A 278 -13.64 -15.21 4.17
C GLY A 278 -14.77 -15.04 3.15
N LYS A 279 -15.25 -13.81 2.92
CA LYS A 279 -16.19 -13.52 1.84
C LYS A 279 -15.56 -13.71 0.46
N HIS A 280 -14.28 -13.41 0.35
CA HIS A 280 -13.53 -13.43 -0.91
C HIS A 280 -12.99 -14.84 -1.23
N THR A 281 -12.46 -15.52 -0.23
CA THR A 281 -11.84 -16.85 -0.38
C THR A 281 -12.84 -18.00 -0.27
N GLY A 282 -13.96 -17.79 0.40
CA GLY A 282 -14.92 -18.85 0.74
C GLY A 282 -14.46 -19.77 1.88
N ASN A 283 -13.30 -19.49 2.49
CA ASN A 283 -12.76 -20.30 3.59
C ASN A 283 -13.38 -19.89 4.93
N PRO A 284 -14.08 -20.80 5.65
CA PRO A 284 -14.67 -20.52 6.96
C PRO A 284 -13.67 -20.05 8.03
N GLU A 285 -12.43 -20.51 7.95
CA GLU A 285 -11.33 -20.14 8.86
C GLU A 285 -10.85 -18.69 8.68
N GLU A 286 -11.27 -18.03 7.60
CA GLU A 286 -10.88 -16.66 7.25
C GLU A 286 -12.02 -15.66 7.45
N ILE A 287 -13.17 -16.12 7.91
CA ILE A 287 -14.31 -15.25 8.21
C ILE A 287 -13.96 -14.24 9.29
N GLY A 288 -14.23 -12.97 9.02
CA GLY A 288 -13.98 -11.85 9.92
C GLY A 288 -12.52 -11.39 9.97
N LYS A 289 -11.64 -11.98 9.14
CA LYS A 289 -10.25 -11.51 9.02
C LYS A 289 -10.15 -10.33 8.07
N PHE A 290 -9.31 -9.36 8.44
CA PHE A 290 -9.00 -8.16 7.67
C PHE A 290 -7.49 -8.00 7.58
N ARG A 291 -7.03 -7.39 6.50
CA ARG A 291 -5.61 -7.18 6.26
C ARG A 291 -5.03 -6.22 7.29
N SER A 292 -3.87 -6.57 7.83
CA SER A 292 -3.04 -5.71 8.68
C SER A 292 -2.68 -4.44 7.91
N PRO A 293 -3.09 -3.24 8.36
CA PRO A 293 -2.74 -2.00 7.66
C PRO A 293 -1.33 -1.54 8.03
N SER A 294 -0.71 -0.72 7.18
CA SER A 294 0.48 0.02 7.57
C SER A 294 0.19 0.94 8.75
N LEU A 295 1.12 1.01 9.73
CA LEU A 295 1.03 1.99 10.82
C LEU A 295 1.68 3.34 10.47
N ARG A 296 2.21 3.50 9.26
CA ARG A 296 2.70 4.80 8.82
C ARG A 296 1.57 5.82 8.84
N ASN A 297 1.83 6.96 9.47
CA ASN A 297 0.86 8.04 9.67
C ASN A 297 -0.36 7.67 10.53
N VAL A 298 -0.29 6.60 11.31
CA VAL A 298 -1.43 6.10 12.11
C VAL A 298 -2.03 7.16 13.03
N ALA A 299 -1.25 8.12 13.52
CA ALA A 299 -1.75 9.21 14.36
C ALA A 299 -2.69 10.20 13.62
N LEU A 300 -2.69 10.21 12.28
CA LEU A 300 -3.50 11.10 11.46
C LEU A 300 -4.73 10.41 10.85
N THR A 301 -4.82 9.08 10.89
CA THR A 301 -5.80 8.28 10.13
C THR A 301 -6.98 7.81 10.97
N ALA A 302 -7.29 8.50 12.06
CA ALA A 302 -8.53 8.23 12.81
C ALA A 302 -9.78 8.47 11.94
N PRO A 303 -10.87 7.68 12.12
CA PRO A 303 -11.05 6.60 13.10
C PRO A 303 -10.44 5.26 12.64
N TYR A 304 -10.27 4.35 13.58
CA TYR A 304 -9.52 3.11 13.40
C TYR A 304 -10.42 1.89 13.20
N MET A 305 -9.80 0.78 12.82
CA MET A 305 -10.37 -0.50 12.42
C MET A 305 -11.06 -0.44 11.05
N HIS A 306 -11.32 -1.60 10.46
CA HIS A 306 -11.97 -1.69 9.15
C HIS A 306 -13.31 -0.95 9.06
N ASN A 307 -14.02 -0.85 10.19
CA ASN A 307 -15.35 -0.22 10.28
C ASN A 307 -15.33 1.16 10.97
N GLY A 308 -14.15 1.72 11.29
CA GLY A 308 -14.01 3.02 11.94
C GLY A 308 -14.64 3.12 13.34
N SER A 309 -14.76 1.99 14.06
CA SER A 309 -15.45 1.94 15.36
C SER A 309 -14.67 2.59 16.49
N LEU A 310 -13.33 2.57 16.45
CA LEU A 310 -12.47 3.16 17.47
C LEU A 310 -12.02 4.56 17.01
N LYS A 311 -12.14 5.53 17.90
CA LYS A 311 -11.99 6.96 17.52
C LYS A 311 -10.62 7.53 17.80
N THR A 312 -9.85 6.93 18.71
CA THR A 312 -8.54 7.42 19.14
C THR A 312 -7.54 6.29 19.24
N LEU A 313 -6.24 6.61 19.14
CA LEU A 313 -5.17 5.63 19.41
C LEU A 313 -5.25 5.05 20.82
N LYS A 314 -5.71 5.86 21.79
CA LYS A 314 -5.94 5.39 23.14
C LYS A 314 -6.98 4.26 23.16
N GLU A 315 -8.10 4.44 22.48
CA GLU A 315 -9.12 3.37 22.37
C GLU A 315 -8.59 2.12 21.68
N VAL A 316 -7.72 2.27 20.67
CA VAL A 316 -7.08 1.15 20.00
C VAL A 316 -6.18 0.39 20.97
N VAL A 317 -5.29 1.07 21.67
CA VAL A 317 -4.36 0.43 22.63
C VAL A 317 -5.13 -0.19 23.78
N GLU A 318 -6.18 0.46 24.30
CA GLU A 318 -7.09 -0.12 25.30
C GLU A 318 -7.78 -1.38 24.78
N PHE A 319 -8.24 -1.39 23.52
CA PHE A 319 -8.86 -2.56 22.89
C PHE A 319 -7.90 -3.74 22.85
N TYR A 320 -6.66 -3.54 22.39
CA TYR A 320 -5.64 -4.58 22.37
C TYR A 320 -5.28 -5.07 23.78
N ASN A 321 -5.27 -4.16 24.75
CA ASN A 321 -4.90 -4.48 26.13
C ASN A 321 -6.00 -5.20 26.91
N LEU A 322 -7.29 -4.88 26.69
CA LEU A 322 -8.37 -5.23 27.62
C LEU A 322 -9.53 -6.02 26.98
N ARG A 323 -9.57 -6.22 25.67
CA ARG A 323 -10.72 -6.80 24.96
C ARG A 323 -11.25 -8.08 25.60
N ASP A 324 -10.37 -8.98 26.02
CA ASP A 324 -10.72 -10.31 26.55
C ASP A 324 -10.70 -10.35 28.09
N THR A 325 -10.54 -9.21 28.76
CA THR A 325 -10.53 -9.10 30.21
C THR A 325 -11.93 -8.79 30.77
N PRO A 326 -12.19 -9.01 32.07
CA PRO A 326 -13.43 -8.58 32.71
C PRO A 326 -13.67 -7.06 32.67
N HIS A 327 -12.61 -6.27 32.45
CA HIS A 327 -12.64 -4.80 32.35
C HIS A 327 -12.84 -4.31 30.91
N GLY A 328 -12.80 -5.20 29.92
CA GLY A 328 -13.04 -4.87 28.52
C GLY A 328 -14.48 -4.43 28.28
N ARG A 329 -14.65 -3.31 27.58
CA ARG A 329 -15.97 -2.80 27.19
C ARG A 329 -16.50 -3.39 25.88
N TRP A 330 -15.66 -4.14 25.16
CA TRP A 330 -15.96 -4.78 23.86
C TRP A 330 -16.43 -6.21 24.09
N LYS A 331 -17.73 -6.43 24.22
CA LYS A 331 -18.28 -7.70 24.68
C LYS A 331 -18.70 -8.68 23.59
N THR A 332 -18.84 -8.23 22.36
CA THR A 332 -19.35 -9.07 21.26
C THR A 332 -18.40 -9.01 20.08
N THR A 333 -18.02 -10.19 19.62
CA THR A 333 -17.38 -10.37 18.32
C THR A 333 -18.31 -11.17 17.43
N ASP A 334 -18.41 -10.78 16.17
CA ASP A 334 -19.32 -11.40 15.22
C ASP A 334 -18.92 -12.84 14.88
N PHE A 335 -17.62 -13.16 14.93
CA PHE A 335 -17.06 -14.45 14.54
C PHE A 335 -16.07 -14.95 15.60
N PRO A 336 -16.55 -15.47 16.76
CA PRO A 336 -15.70 -15.79 17.90
C PRO A 336 -14.70 -16.92 17.65
N ASN A 337 -14.97 -17.79 16.67
CA ASN A 337 -14.13 -18.96 16.38
C ASN A 337 -12.84 -18.60 15.62
N THR A 338 -12.80 -17.48 14.93
CA THR A 338 -11.63 -17.04 14.15
C THR A 338 -10.86 -15.90 14.82
N VAL A 339 -11.31 -15.44 16.00
CA VAL A 339 -10.68 -14.32 16.72
C VAL A 339 -9.30 -14.70 17.24
N ASN A 340 -8.33 -13.85 16.93
CA ASN A 340 -7.01 -13.92 17.54
C ASN A 340 -7.10 -13.56 19.03
N ARG A 341 -6.81 -14.53 19.90
CA ARG A 341 -6.78 -14.39 21.36
C ARG A 341 -5.38 -14.61 21.93
N THR A 342 -4.41 -14.89 21.08
CA THR A 342 -3.04 -15.21 21.45
C THR A 342 -2.19 -13.95 21.56
N ASP A 343 -2.35 -13.03 20.61
CA ASP A 343 -1.44 -11.92 20.45
C ASP A 343 -1.99 -10.60 20.97
N LEU A 344 -3.29 -10.54 21.25
CA LEU A 344 -3.94 -9.34 21.79
C LEU A 344 -5.17 -9.70 22.64
N GLY A 345 -5.74 -8.69 23.30
CA GLY A 345 -6.95 -8.79 24.11
C GLY A 345 -6.70 -8.85 25.61
N ASN A 346 -5.47 -9.23 26.05
CA ASN A 346 -5.06 -9.24 27.45
C ASN A 346 -3.54 -9.05 27.56
N LEU A 347 -3.03 -7.88 27.18
CA LEU A 347 -1.58 -7.60 27.17
C LEU A 347 -1.04 -7.20 28.54
N GLN A 348 -1.90 -6.91 29.50
CA GLN A 348 -1.55 -6.50 30.87
C GLN A 348 -0.65 -5.23 30.91
N LEU A 349 -0.83 -4.31 29.93
CA LEU A 349 -0.13 -3.04 29.94
C LEU A 349 -0.67 -2.15 31.06
N SER A 350 0.23 -1.53 31.79
CA SER A 350 -0.10 -0.43 32.71
C SER A 350 -0.48 0.83 31.94
N GLN A 351 -1.14 1.80 32.61
CA GLN A 351 -1.48 3.09 32.00
C GLN A 351 -0.24 3.78 31.43
N LYS A 352 0.88 3.78 32.18
CA LYS A 352 2.13 4.36 31.71
C LYS A 352 2.67 3.69 30.45
N GLU A 353 2.63 2.36 30.37
CA GLU A 353 3.06 1.63 29.16
C GLU A 353 2.17 1.94 27.97
N MET A 354 0.84 2.06 28.16
CA MET A 354 -0.07 2.49 27.09
C MET A 354 0.24 3.92 26.61
N ASP A 355 0.49 4.86 27.51
CA ASP A 355 0.82 6.24 27.16
C ASP A 355 2.19 6.34 26.45
N ASP A 356 3.19 5.57 26.89
CA ASP A 356 4.50 5.47 26.25
C ASP A 356 4.38 4.85 24.85
N LEU A 357 3.57 3.80 24.68
CA LEU A 357 3.28 3.16 23.37
C LEU A 357 2.62 4.16 22.41
N ILE A 358 1.61 4.91 22.86
CA ILE A 358 0.94 5.91 22.04
C ILE A 358 1.93 6.98 21.59
N ALA A 359 2.83 7.44 22.48
CA ALA A 359 3.88 8.40 22.12
C ALA A 359 4.78 7.85 20.99
N PHE A 360 5.13 6.57 21.05
CA PHE A 360 5.91 5.94 19.99
C PHE A 360 5.15 5.83 18.66
N LEU A 361 3.85 5.48 18.68
CA LEU A 361 3.02 5.44 17.48
C LEU A 361 2.97 6.78 16.73
N HIS A 362 3.04 7.91 17.43
CA HIS A 362 3.17 9.24 16.84
C HIS A 362 4.46 9.43 16.05
N CYS A 363 5.54 8.69 16.35
CA CYS A 363 6.81 8.78 15.64
C CYS A 363 6.73 8.26 14.19
N PHE A 364 5.67 7.57 13.80
CA PHE A 364 5.44 7.09 12.44
C PHE A 364 4.80 8.14 11.50
N THR A 365 4.58 9.36 12.00
CA THR A 365 3.98 10.46 11.22
C THR A 365 5.03 11.15 10.35
N ASP A 366 4.75 11.23 9.06
CA ASP A 366 5.59 11.93 8.09
C ASP A 366 5.54 13.45 8.29
N ARG A 367 6.71 14.10 8.18
CA ARG A 367 6.88 15.51 8.59
C ARG A 367 6.07 16.51 7.75
N HIS A 368 5.95 16.30 6.47
CA HIS A 368 5.25 17.25 5.58
C HIS A 368 3.73 17.24 5.75
N LEU A 369 3.16 16.20 6.37
CA LEU A 369 1.72 16.14 6.68
C LEU A 369 1.35 16.97 7.91
N ASN A 370 2.34 17.34 8.73
CA ASN A 370 2.12 18.20 9.90
C ASN A 370 1.98 19.71 9.57
N THR A 371 2.19 20.12 8.31
CA THR A 371 2.14 21.51 7.89
C THR A 371 1.05 21.69 6.83
N ASN A 372 -0.16 22.09 7.25
CA ASN A 372 -1.28 22.57 6.40
C ASN A 372 -1.37 21.91 5.01
N ALA A 373 -1.48 20.57 5.01
CA ALA A 373 -1.64 19.81 3.77
C ALA A 373 -2.97 20.22 3.13
N SER A 374 -2.91 21.03 2.07
CA SER A 374 -4.04 21.33 1.19
C SER A 374 -3.95 20.50 -0.08
N HIS A 375 -5.02 20.45 -0.89
CA HIS A 375 -4.95 19.84 -2.23
C HIS A 375 -3.86 20.45 -3.13
N GLU A 376 -3.29 21.61 -2.78
CA GLU A 376 -2.10 22.19 -3.40
C GLU A 376 -0.83 21.37 -3.10
N SER A 377 -0.80 20.58 -2.02
CA SER A 377 0.32 19.68 -1.72
C SER A 377 0.48 18.52 -2.72
N LEU A 378 -0.51 18.30 -3.59
CA LEU A 378 -0.37 17.44 -4.76
C LEU A 378 0.48 18.09 -5.88
N ASN A 379 1.10 19.26 -5.65
CA ASN A 379 2.07 19.80 -6.57
C ASN A 379 3.34 18.93 -6.54
N ILE A 380 3.40 18.04 -7.51
CA ILE A 380 4.53 17.16 -7.75
C ILE A 380 5.52 17.99 -8.57
N ASP A 381 6.66 18.33 -7.95
CA ASP A 381 7.79 18.86 -8.71
C ASP A 381 8.36 17.72 -9.58
N PRO A 382 8.31 17.83 -10.90
CA PRO A 382 8.81 16.78 -11.80
C PRO A 382 10.29 16.46 -11.58
N GLU A 383 11.10 17.41 -11.12
CA GLU A 383 12.54 17.22 -10.88
C GLU A 383 12.82 16.32 -9.67
N HIS A 384 11.94 16.29 -8.65
CA HIS A 384 12.08 15.37 -7.52
C HIS A 384 11.57 13.95 -7.79
N ALA A 385 10.92 13.70 -8.92
CA ALA A 385 10.50 12.36 -9.34
C ALA A 385 11.69 11.48 -9.76
N GLU A 386 12.82 12.07 -10.15
CA GLU A 386 13.95 11.33 -10.74
C GLU A 386 14.75 10.49 -9.75
N SER A 387 14.98 10.94 -8.52
CA SER A 387 15.94 10.28 -7.61
C SER A 387 15.48 8.91 -7.09
N ASN A 388 14.17 8.63 -7.16
CA ASN A 388 13.58 7.37 -6.64
C ASN A 388 12.96 6.49 -7.73
N HIS A 389 12.91 6.96 -8.99
CA HIS A 389 12.27 6.20 -10.08
C HIS A 389 13.11 5.01 -10.56
N ALA A 390 14.43 5.08 -10.47
CA ALA A 390 15.34 3.99 -10.85
C ALA A 390 15.15 2.73 -10.00
N GLN A 391 14.71 2.86 -8.74
CA GLN A 391 14.39 1.72 -7.87
C GLN A 391 12.98 1.14 -8.12
N SER A 392 12.06 1.92 -8.70
CA SER A 392 10.68 1.47 -8.97
C SER A 392 10.51 0.65 -10.25
N LEU A 393 11.52 0.65 -11.14
CA LEU A 393 11.50 -0.13 -12.40
C LEU A 393 11.96 -1.58 -12.23
N LEU A 394 12.39 -1.99 -11.02
CA LEU A 394 12.92 -3.33 -10.76
C LEU A 394 11.88 -4.29 -10.16
N PHE A 395 10.62 -4.20 -10.54
CA PHE A 395 9.63 -5.20 -10.18
C PHE A 395 9.65 -6.39 -11.16
N PRO A 396 10.11 -7.60 -10.79
CA PRO A 396 10.24 -8.76 -11.69
C PRO A 396 8.90 -9.42 -12.07
N GLY A 397 7.78 -8.74 -12.02
CA GLY A 397 6.46 -9.35 -12.31
C GLY A 397 5.67 -8.74 -13.46
N TRP A 398 6.09 -7.61 -14.04
CA TRP A 398 5.21 -6.82 -14.90
C TRP A 398 5.51 -6.87 -16.42
N THR A 399 6.54 -7.61 -16.89
CA THR A 399 6.96 -7.58 -18.30
C THR A 399 6.27 -8.59 -19.22
N HIS A 400 5.38 -9.45 -18.77
CA HIS A 400 4.86 -10.55 -19.60
C HIS A 400 3.33 -10.74 -19.64
N ARG A 401 2.52 -9.67 -19.80
CA ARG A 401 1.12 -9.88 -20.23
C ARG A 401 0.50 -8.72 -21.01
N LEU A 402 1.15 -8.32 -22.11
CA LEU A 402 0.57 -7.32 -23.02
C LEU A 402 -0.23 -7.93 -24.19
N HIS A 403 -0.37 -9.26 -24.29
CA HIS A 403 -1.14 -9.89 -25.38
C HIS A 403 -1.83 -11.17 -24.91
N ARG A 404 -3.03 -11.05 -24.33
CA ARG A 404 -4.13 -12.05 -24.54
C ARG A 404 -5.44 -11.42 -24.09
N GLY A 405 -6.41 -11.38 -25.05
CA GLY A 405 -7.69 -10.73 -24.95
C GLY A 405 -8.54 -11.16 -23.75
N PHE A 406 -9.18 -10.20 -23.13
CA PHE A 406 -10.26 -10.40 -22.19
C PHE A 406 -11.48 -10.97 -22.93
N LYS A 407 -11.78 -12.25 -22.69
CA LYS A 407 -13.15 -12.75 -22.85
C LYS A 407 -13.87 -12.54 -21.53
N ALA A 408 -14.89 -11.70 -21.55
CA ALA A 408 -15.81 -11.53 -20.43
C ALA A 408 -16.42 -12.88 -20.07
N GLN A 409 -16.20 -13.35 -18.85
CA GLN A 409 -17.04 -14.40 -18.27
C GLN A 409 -18.36 -13.76 -17.86
N LYS A 410 -19.43 -14.15 -18.57
CA LYS A 410 -20.81 -13.95 -18.13
C LYS A 410 -21.00 -14.72 -16.82
N SER A 411 -21.36 -14.04 -15.76
CA SER A 411 -21.91 -14.65 -14.56
C SER A 411 -23.39 -14.95 -14.82
N ASP A 412 -23.73 -16.21 -14.98
CA ASP A 412 -25.10 -16.68 -14.81
C ASP A 412 -25.36 -16.88 -13.32
N ASN A 413 -26.48 -16.27 -12.86
CA ASN A 413 -27.18 -16.31 -11.58
C ASN A 413 -26.56 -15.59 -10.37
#